data_0ec37d034678226e3249ae81c008c719
#
_entry.id   0ec37d034678226e3249ae81c008c719
#
_cell.length_a   1.000
_cell.length_b   1.000
_cell.length_c   1.000
_cell.angle_alpha   90.00
_cell.angle_beta   90.00
_cell.angle_gamma   90.00
#
_symmetry.space_group_name_H-M   'P 1'
#
loop_
_entity.id
_entity.type
_entity.pdbx_description
1 polymer ?
#
loop_
_entity_poly.entity_id
_entity_poly.type
_entity_poly.pdbx_seq_one_letter_code
_entity_poly.pdbx_strand_id
1 'polypeptide(L)'
;KYSIQSNSTVFTFPILTTKLPARFYYYGFPGLDTESYLVAELTGWDTIGFVDGIANIRYNNNELGKSILKFSESRDTLLLPIGRDNSLFMKRKEIADKKYFQETRSGRKKTITYAYRYQLKNNNAYSVTYVLADQVPVSQHRDVDVELNKLNGAQHNKETGDVAWKVTLEPGQAVTKELIFTLDMDAYYTYSSRRNLQFRKVSRPKF
;
A
#
# COMPACT_ATOMS: atom_id res chain seq x y z
N LYS A 1 38.90 -13.10 -16.04
CA LYS A 1 38.96 -12.81 -17.49
C LYS A 1 37.90 -13.66 -18.16
N TYR A 2 37.02 -13.04 -18.94
CA TYR A 2 36.05 -13.74 -19.75
C TYR A 2 36.53 -13.75 -21.21
N SER A 3 36.42 -14.91 -21.90
CA SER A 3 36.65 -15.02 -23.32
C SER A 3 35.32 -14.97 -24.03
N ILE A 4 35.08 -13.94 -24.86
CA ILE A 4 33.85 -13.74 -25.61
C ILE A 4 34.12 -14.14 -27.06
N GLN A 5 33.37 -15.11 -27.56
CA GLN A 5 33.42 -15.50 -28.95
C GLN A 5 32.72 -14.45 -29.83
N SER A 6 33.28 -14.17 -30.99
CA SER A 6 32.70 -13.23 -31.97
C SER A 6 31.56 -13.94 -32.71
N ASN A 7 30.37 -13.94 -32.11
CA ASN A 7 29.13 -14.46 -32.69
C ASN A 7 27.92 -13.61 -32.25
N SER A 8 26.73 -13.90 -32.76
CA SER A 8 25.51 -13.17 -32.43
C SER A 8 24.90 -13.55 -31.06
N THR A 9 25.61 -14.28 -30.21
CA THR A 9 25.10 -14.73 -28.91
C THR A 9 25.29 -13.60 -27.88
N VAL A 10 24.22 -13.30 -27.13
CA VAL A 10 24.27 -12.34 -26.03
C VAL A 10 24.86 -13.02 -24.80
N PHE A 11 25.96 -12.50 -24.30
CA PHE A 11 26.58 -12.96 -23.06
C PHE A 11 26.27 -11.99 -21.92
N THR A 12 25.81 -12.53 -20.79
CA THR A 12 25.57 -11.74 -19.56
C THR A 12 26.57 -12.14 -18.49
N PHE A 13 27.27 -11.17 -17.96
CA PHE A 13 28.27 -11.39 -16.90
C PHE A 13 27.88 -10.60 -15.65
N PRO A 14 27.95 -11.21 -14.44
CA PRO A 14 27.78 -10.46 -13.21
C PRO A 14 28.99 -9.53 -13.00
N ILE A 15 28.71 -8.26 -12.82
CA ILE A 15 29.72 -7.23 -12.52
C ILE A 15 29.98 -7.21 -11.00
N LEU A 16 28.91 -7.31 -10.22
CA LEU A 16 28.94 -7.25 -8.77
C LEU A 16 27.93 -8.24 -8.19
N THR A 17 28.31 -8.93 -7.12
CA THR A 17 27.41 -9.74 -6.29
C THR A 17 27.55 -9.27 -4.86
N THR A 18 26.47 -8.91 -4.23
CA THR A 18 26.43 -8.44 -2.84
C THR A 18 25.24 -8.99 -2.09
N LYS A 19 25.32 -8.97 -0.76
CA LYS A 19 24.22 -9.31 0.13
C LYS A 19 23.75 -8.05 0.83
N LEU A 20 22.45 -7.81 0.85
CA LEU A 20 21.83 -6.71 1.55
C LEU A 20 20.96 -7.22 2.69
N PRO A 21 20.93 -6.52 3.83
CA PRO A 21 19.94 -6.77 4.86
C PRO A 21 18.54 -6.55 4.28
N ALA A 22 17.63 -7.49 4.54
CA ALA A 22 16.27 -7.43 4.06
C ALA A 22 15.29 -7.73 5.19
N ARG A 23 14.22 -6.96 5.27
CA ARG A 23 13.04 -7.25 6.09
C ARG A 23 11.88 -7.58 5.18
N PHE A 24 11.16 -8.64 5.48
CA PHE A 24 10.02 -9.07 4.70
C PHE A 24 8.75 -8.75 5.47
N TYR A 25 7.75 -8.20 4.77
CA TYR A 25 6.41 -8.01 5.28
C TYR A 25 5.40 -8.11 4.15
N TYR A 26 4.16 -8.35 4.51
CA TYR A 26 3.06 -8.33 3.56
C TYR A 26 2.40 -6.96 3.52
N TYR A 27 1.96 -6.57 2.35
CA TYR A 27 1.30 -5.30 2.12
C TYR A 27 -0.01 -5.52 1.37
N GLY A 28 -1.06 -4.82 1.76
CA GLY A 28 -2.33 -4.83 1.07
C GLY A 28 -3.04 -3.49 1.12
N PHE A 29 -3.66 -3.13 0.01
CA PHE A 29 -4.47 -1.92 -0.14
C PHE A 29 -5.84 -2.31 -0.70
N PRO A 30 -6.80 -2.75 0.15
CA PRO A 30 -8.06 -3.33 -0.30
C PRO A 30 -9.01 -2.33 -0.97
N GLY A 31 -8.70 -1.04 -0.92
CA GLY A 31 -9.39 0.00 -1.70
C GLY A 31 -9.05 -0.03 -3.20
N LEU A 32 -7.93 -0.64 -3.58
CA LEU A 32 -7.44 -0.75 -4.96
C LEU A 32 -7.39 -2.17 -5.47
N ASP A 33 -7.00 -3.10 -4.60
CA ASP A 33 -6.79 -4.51 -4.95
C ASP A 33 -7.08 -5.39 -3.73
N THR A 34 -7.65 -6.56 -3.94
CA THR A 34 -7.96 -7.51 -2.87
C THR A 34 -6.83 -8.49 -2.60
N GLU A 35 -5.71 -8.35 -3.28
CA GLU A 35 -4.56 -9.23 -3.16
C GLU A 35 -3.53 -8.71 -2.16
N SER A 36 -2.82 -9.63 -1.51
CA SER A 36 -1.72 -9.35 -0.61
C SER A 36 -0.38 -9.54 -1.32
N TYR A 37 0.54 -8.62 -1.10
CA TYR A 37 1.84 -8.61 -1.74
C TYR A 37 2.95 -8.81 -0.72
N LEU A 38 3.86 -9.74 -0.99
CA LEU A 38 5.11 -9.85 -0.24
C LEU A 38 6.06 -8.75 -0.70
N VAL A 39 6.59 -7.99 0.24
CA VAL A 39 7.52 -6.88 0.00
C VAL A 39 8.81 -7.14 0.79
N ALA A 40 9.94 -6.96 0.14
CA ALA A 40 11.25 -6.88 0.79
C ALA A 40 11.65 -5.40 0.94
N GLU A 41 11.95 -5.01 2.16
CA GLU A 41 12.55 -3.73 2.51
C GLU A 41 14.06 -3.94 2.64
N LEU A 42 14.82 -3.37 1.69
CA LEU A 42 16.28 -3.49 1.62
C LEU A 42 16.94 -2.24 2.20
N THR A 43 18.00 -2.45 2.98
CA THR A 43 18.81 -1.37 3.55
C THR A 43 20.29 -1.52 3.20
N GLY A 44 21.09 -0.44 3.32
CA GLY A 44 22.53 -0.48 3.05
C GLY A 44 22.91 -0.60 1.56
N TRP A 45 21.98 -0.33 0.66
CA TRP A 45 22.20 -0.35 -0.78
C TRP A 45 22.88 0.95 -1.28
N ASP A 46 22.76 2.04 -0.55
CA ASP A 46 23.24 3.39 -0.85
C ASP A 46 24.78 3.46 -0.95
N THR A 47 25.47 2.61 -0.22
CA THR A 47 26.94 2.53 -0.23
C THR A 47 27.53 1.73 -1.39
N ILE A 48 26.70 1.06 -2.20
CA ILE A 48 27.15 0.09 -3.21
C ILE A 48 27.27 0.71 -4.60
N GLY A 49 26.60 1.87 -4.83
CA GLY A 49 26.65 2.55 -6.12
C GLY A 49 25.83 1.86 -7.21
N PHE A 50 24.69 1.27 -6.85
CA PHE A 50 23.74 0.76 -7.83
C PHE A 50 23.16 1.89 -8.68
N VAL A 51 22.84 1.55 -9.94
CA VAL A 51 22.19 2.45 -10.90
C VAL A 51 20.76 1.98 -11.15
N ASP A 52 19.90 2.91 -11.54
CA ASP A 52 18.52 2.61 -11.92
C ASP A 52 18.48 1.61 -13.06
N GLY A 53 17.56 0.67 -13.00
CA GLY A 53 17.48 -0.36 -14.04
C GLY A 53 16.37 -1.39 -13.83
N ILE A 54 16.29 -2.31 -14.78
CA ILE A 54 15.36 -3.43 -14.73
C ILE A 54 16.02 -4.57 -13.95
N ALA A 55 15.35 -5.03 -12.89
CA ALA A 55 15.77 -6.19 -12.11
C ALA A 55 14.87 -7.40 -12.42
N ASN A 56 15.50 -8.57 -12.60
CA ASN A 56 14.79 -9.84 -12.58
C ASN A 56 14.70 -10.33 -11.14
N ILE A 57 13.48 -10.51 -10.65
CA ILE A 57 13.23 -10.94 -9.28
C ILE A 57 13.11 -12.45 -9.25
N ARG A 58 13.88 -13.07 -8.36
CA ARG A 58 13.81 -14.51 -8.07
C ARG A 58 13.64 -14.72 -6.57
N TYR A 59 12.74 -15.63 -6.22
CA TYR A 59 12.49 -16.05 -4.85
C TYR A 59 12.38 -17.57 -4.79
N ASN A 60 13.15 -18.22 -3.89
CA ASN A 60 13.23 -19.69 -3.79
C ASN A 60 13.47 -20.37 -5.14
N ASN A 61 14.43 -19.86 -5.92
CA ASN A 61 14.79 -20.31 -7.28
C ASN A 61 13.70 -20.14 -8.36
N ASN A 62 12.53 -19.60 -8.02
CA ASN A 62 11.49 -19.30 -8.99
C ASN A 62 11.66 -17.85 -9.50
N GLU A 63 11.55 -17.67 -10.80
CA GLU A 63 11.50 -16.34 -11.40
C GLU A 63 10.08 -15.79 -11.21
N LEU A 64 9.97 -14.66 -10.49
CA LEU A 64 8.69 -14.04 -10.17
C LEU A 64 8.31 -12.93 -11.16
N GLY A 65 9.29 -12.42 -11.89
CA GLY A 65 9.07 -11.36 -12.86
C GLY A 65 10.16 -10.30 -12.87
N LYS A 66 9.82 -9.14 -13.45
CA LYS A 66 10.72 -7.99 -13.57
C LYS A 66 10.15 -6.80 -12.82
N SER A 67 11.04 -6.03 -12.18
CA SER A 67 10.68 -4.75 -11.55
C SER A 67 11.68 -3.69 -11.97
N ILE A 68 11.24 -2.45 -12.03
CA ILE A 68 12.12 -1.30 -12.26
C ILE A 68 12.59 -0.83 -10.89
N LEU A 69 13.90 -0.95 -10.64
CA LEU A 69 14.52 -0.42 -9.44
C LEU A 69 14.99 1.02 -9.71
N LYS A 70 14.55 1.93 -8.83
CA LYS A 70 14.88 3.35 -8.90
C LYS A 70 15.63 3.73 -7.63
N PHE A 71 16.90 3.54 -7.64
CA PHE A 71 17.80 3.88 -6.54
C PHE A 71 17.90 5.39 -6.35
N SER A 72 17.83 6.15 -7.45
CA SER A 72 17.88 7.62 -7.44
C SER A 72 16.70 8.27 -6.70
N GLU A 73 15.54 7.62 -6.64
CA GLU A 73 14.33 8.09 -5.96
C GLU A 73 14.23 7.59 -4.51
N SER A 74 15.07 6.62 -4.11
CA SER A 74 15.04 5.99 -2.78
C SER A 74 16.04 6.68 -1.86
N ARG A 75 15.66 6.87 -0.59
CA ARG A 75 16.55 7.45 0.43
C ARG A 75 17.33 6.34 1.15
N ASP A 76 16.86 5.93 2.33
CA ASP A 76 17.57 4.97 3.18
C ASP A 76 17.11 3.52 2.97
N THR A 77 15.90 3.33 2.44
CA THR A 77 15.27 2.03 2.22
C THR A 77 14.78 1.88 0.80
N LEU A 78 14.98 0.71 0.22
CA LEU A 78 14.45 0.32 -1.07
C LEU A 78 13.36 -0.73 -0.85
N LEU A 79 12.15 -0.45 -1.32
CA LEU A 79 11.04 -1.39 -1.27
C LEU A 79 10.99 -2.20 -2.57
N LEU A 80 11.15 -3.50 -2.45
CA LEU A 80 11.11 -4.43 -3.56
C LEU A 80 9.87 -5.32 -3.45
N PRO A 81 8.86 -5.12 -4.30
CA PRO A 81 7.74 -6.06 -4.37
C PRO A 81 8.22 -7.39 -4.94
N ILE A 82 8.01 -8.46 -4.17
CA ILE A 82 8.44 -9.80 -4.53
C ILE A 82 7.36 -10.49 -5.36
N GLY A 83 6.11 -10.41 -4.93
CA GLY A 83 4.99 -11.05 -5.62
C GLY A 83 3.71 -11.11 -4.78
N ARG A 84 2.68 -11.71 -5.37
CA ARG A 84 1.40 -11.94 -4.71
C ARG A 84 1.43 -13.20 -3.87
N ASP A 85 0.71 -13.18 -2.76
CA ASP A 85 0.54 -14.36 -1.90
C ASP A 85 -0.93 -14.54 -1.52
N ASN A 86 -1.54 -15.58 -2.06
CA ASN A 86 -2.94 -15.93 -1.82
C ASN A 86 -3.17 -16.62 -0.46
N SER A 87 -2.11 -16.94 0.27
CA SER A 87 -2.21 -17.50 1.63
C SER A 87 -2.68 -16.48 2.66
N LEU A 88 -2.70 -15.19 2.28
CA LEU A 88 -3.20 -14.12 3.10
C LEU A 88 -4.54 -13.62 2.57
N PHE A 89 -5.58 -13.86 3.35
CA PHE A 89 -6.90 -13.34 3.03
C PHE A 89 -7.03 -11.90 3.49
N MET A 90 -7.47 -11.03 2.60
CA MET A 90 -7.80 -9.63 2.88
C MET A 90 -9.14 -9.28 2.28
N LYS A 91 -9.99 -8.58 3.05
CA LYS A 91 -11.28 -8.09 2.56
C LYS A 91 -11.64 -6.76 3.20
N ARG A 92 -12.12 -5.82 2.39
CA ARG A 92 -12.77 -4.58 2.82
C ARG A 92 -14.25 -4.67 2.55
N LYS A 93 -15.06 -4.26 3.51
CA LYS A 93 -16.53 -4.15 3.38
C LYS A 93 -17.01 -2.86 4.00
N GLU A 94 -18.05 -2.29 3.45
CA GLU A 94 -18.85 -1.26 4.12
C GLU A 94 -19.55 -1.85 5.35
N ILE A 95 -19.62 -1.06 6.42
CA ILE A 95 -20.38 -1.46 7.60
C ILE A 95 -21.85 -1.19 7.30
N ALA A 96 -22.65 -2.27 7.23
CA ALA A 96 -24.07 -2.22 6.91
C ALA A 96 -24.90 -1.67 8.08
N ASP A 97 -24.73 -0.38 8.37
CA ASP A 97 -25.53 0.38 9.34
C ASP A 97 -26.15 1.56 8.62
N LYS A 98 -27.45 1.75 8.76
CA LYS A 98 -28.22 2.81 8.06
C LYS A 98 -27.73 4.23 8.34
N LYS A 99 -26.98 4.45 9.43
CA LYS A 99 -26.39 5.75 9.76
C LYS A 99 -25.16 6.11 8.91
N TYR A 100 -24.58 5.15 8.19
CA TYR A 100 -23.41 5.38 7.34
C TYR A 100 -23.80 5.48 5.87
N PHE A 101 -22.96 6.11 5.07
CA PHE A 101 -23.13 6.32 3.62
C PHE A 101 -24.37 7.13 3.22
N GLN A 102 -25.06 7.70 4.21
CA GLN A 102 -26.21 8.57 3.99
C GLN A 102 -25.80 10.04 4.09
N GLU A 103 -26.41 10.85 3.26
CA GLU A 103 -26.30 12.29 3.33
C GLU A 103 -27.31 12.84 4.35
N THR A 104 -26.78 13.49 5.38
CA THR A 104 -27.59 14.21 6.36
C THR A 104 -27.42 15.71 6.13
N ARG A 105 -28.51 16.48 6.18
CA ARG A 105 -28.48 17.94 6.03
C ARG A 105 -28.97 18.61 7.30
N SER A 106 -28.22 19.62 7.74
CA SER A 106 -28.60 20.49 8.84
C SER A 106 -28.28 21.93 8.44
N GLY A 107 -29.32 22.70 8.07
CA GLY A 107 -29.16 24.04 7.52
C GLY A 107 -28.33 24.05 6.24
N ARG A 108 -27.19 24.76 6.27
CA ARG A 108 -26.23 24.81 5.16
C ARG A 108 -25.18 23.70 5.17
N LYS A 109 -25.15 22.86 6.20
CA LYS A 109 -24.20 21.76 6.29
C LYS A 109 -24.79 20.46 5.76
N LYS A 110 -23.94 19.74 5.05
CA LYS A 110 -24.18 18.41 4.54
C LYS A 110 -23.07 17.49 5.07
N THR A 111 -23.48 16.42 5.71
CA THR A 111 -22.57 15.47 6.37
C THR A 111 -22.75 14.08 5.78
N ILE A 112 -21.65 13.40 5.47
CA ILE A 112 -21.64 11.99 5.05
C ILE A 112 -20.62 11.25 5.87
N THR A 113 -21.03 10.20 6.59
CA THR A 113 -20.12 9.34 7.33
C THR A 113 -19.84 8.04 6.56
N TYR A 114 -18.58 7.73 6.37
CA TYR A 114 -18.10 6.51 5.74
C TYR A 114 -17.57 5.55 6.81
N ALA A 115 -17.90 4.27 6.69
CA ALA A 115 -17.49 3.26 7.65
C ALA A 115 -17.12 1.96 6.95
N TYR A 116 -15.87 1.55 7.13
CA TYR A 116 -15.30 0.37 6.50
C TYR A 116 -14.79 -0.60 7.55
N ARG A 117 -15.00 -1.90 7.29
CA ARG A 117 -14.44 -3.00 8.05
C ARG A 117 -13.47 -3.79 7.18
N TYR A 118 -12.30 -4.03 7.72
CA TYR A 118 -11.24 -4.82 7.10
C TYR A 118 -11.10 -6.13 7.86
N GLN A 119 -11.05 -7.22 7.13
CA GLN A 119 -10.79 -8.55 7.65
C GLN A 119 -9.49 -9.06 7.06
N LEU A 120 -8.57 -9.47 7.91
CA LEU A 120 -7.31 -10.09 7.54
C LEU A 120 -7.25 -11.47 8.17
N LYS A 121 -6.71 -12.47 7.45
CA LYS A 121 -6.44 -13.80 7.98
C LYS A 121 -5.15 -14.35 7.42
N ASN A 122 -4.29 -14.87 8.28
CA ASN A 122 -3.08 -15.57 7.89
C ASN A 122 -3.37 -17.08 7.78
N ASN A 123 -3.29 -17.63 6.56
CA ASN A 123 -3.40 -19.06 6.33
C ASN A 123 -2.03 -19.74 6.15
N ASN A 124 -0.91 -19.00 6.33
CA ASN A 124 0.43 -19.58 6.36
C ASN A 124 0.65 -20.37 7.66
N ALA A 125 1.62 -21.28 7.64
CA ALA A 125 2.07 -22.05 8.79
C ALA A 125 3.07 -21.28 9.68
N TYR A 126 3.34 -20.01 9.38
CA TYR A 126 4.28 -19.15 10.11
C TYR A 126 3.67 -17.77 10.38
N SER A 127 4.20 -17.09 11.39
CA SER A 127 3.83 -15.72 11.74
C SER A 127 4.28 -14.74 10.68
N VAL A 128 3.45 -13.75 10.36
CA VAL A 128 3.72 -12.74 9.33
C VAL A 128 3.49 -11.33 9.88
N THR A 129 4.32 -10.39 9.43
CA THR A 129 4.04 -8.96 9.58
C THR A 129 3.24 -8.48 8.38
N TYR A 130 2.12 -7.82 8.64
CA TYR A 130 1.23 -7.30 7.60
C TYR A 130 1.02 -5.79 7.76
N VAL A 131 1.17 -5.06 6.67
CA VAL A 131 0.82 -3.65 6.57
C VAL A 131 -0.46 -3.52 5.75
N LEU A 132 -1.57 -3.30 6.44
CA LEU A 132 -2.85 -2.97 5.81
C LEU A 132 -2.90 -1.46 5.61
N ALA A 133 -3.03 -1.02 4.37
CA ALA A 133 -3.14 0.39 4.02
C ALA A 133 -4.51 0.74 3.44
N ASP A 134 -4.97 1.94 3.71
CA ASP A 134 -6.10 2.58 3.04
C ASP A 134 -5.86 4.10 3.02
N GLN A 135 -6.79 4.85 2.47
CA GLN A 135 -6.67 6.29 2.37
C GLN A 135 -8.02 6.96 2.70
N VAL A 136 -7.95 8.05 3.44
CA VAL A 136 -9.05 8.99 3.60
C VAL A 136 -8.83 10.19 2.69
N PRO A 137 -9.90 10.86 2.22
CA PRO A 137 -9.74 12.07 1.41
C PRO A 137 -9.04 13.18 2.22
N VAL A 138 -8.23 13.98 1.53
CA VAL A 138 -7.66 15.21 2.08
C VAL A 138 -8.31 16.39 1.38
N SER A 139 -8.88 17.30 2.15
CA SER A 139 -9.49 18.52 1.62
C SER A 139 -8.47 19.65 1.62
N GLN A 140 -8.39 20.36 0.49
CA GLN A 140 -7.69 21.64 0.36
C GLN A 140 -8.67 22.82 0.37
N HIS A 141 -9.98 22.55 0.48
CA HIS A 141 -11.01 23.55 0.46
C HIS A 141 -11.52 23.84 1.87
N ARG A 142 -11.56 25.13 2.26
CA ARG A 142 -11.97 25.57 3.62
C ARG A 142 -13.39 25.17 4.02
N ASP A 143 -14.28 24.92 3.04
CA ASP A 143 -15.68 24.57 3.28
C ASP A 143 -15.92 23.05 3.26
N VAL A 144 -14.86 22.26 3.22
CA VAL A 144 -14.90 20.79 3.31
C VAL A 144 -13.98 20.34 4.41
N ASP A 145 -14.54 19.73 5.42
CA ASP A 145 -13.79 19.14 6.53
C ASP A 145 -13.85 17.61 6.51
N VAL A 146 -12.75 16.98 6.92
CA VAL A 146 -12.62 15.52 7.01
C VAL A 146 -12.27 15.16 8.44
N GLU A 147 -13.23 14.62 9.16
CA GLU A 147 -13.08 14.19 10.54
C GLU A 147 -12.89 12.68 10.62
N LEU A 148 -11.84 12.26 11.33
CA LEU A 148 -11.55 10.86 11.61
C LEU A 148 -12.21 10.44 12.91
N ASN A 149 -13.27 9.64 12.82
CA ASN A 149 -14.05 9.20 13.98
C ASN A 149 -13.49 7.92 14.61
N LYS A 150 -12.93 7.01 13.80
CA LYS A 150 -12.35 5.75 14.29
C LYS A 150 -11.23 5.26 13.40
N LEU A 151 -10.03 5.13 13.97
CA LEU A 151 -8.83 4.61 13.29
C LEU A 151 -8.45 3.19 13.73
N ASN A 152 -8.98 2.72 14.84
CA ASN A 152 -8.71 1.38 15.40
C ASN A 152 -7.21 1.04 15.47
N GLY A 153 -6.40 2.03 15.91
CA GLY A 153 -4.95 1.91 16.08
C GLY A 153 -4.13 2.05 14.80
N ALA A 154 -4.69 2.63 13.73
CA ALA A 154 -3.92 2.98 12.54
C ALA A 154 -3.02 4.19 12.76
N GLN A 155 -1.89 4.22 12.05
CA GLN A 155 -1.15 5.44 11.79
C GLN A 155 -1.87 6.23 10.69
N HIS A 156 -1.91 7.55 10.81
CA HIS A 156 -2.53 8.43 9.83
C HIS A 156 -1.59 9.58 9.48
N ASN A 157 -1.37 9.78 8.20
CA ASN A 157 -0.68 10.95 7.67
C ASN A 157 -1.72 11.98 7.21
N LYS A 158 -1.81 13.11 7.92
CA LYS A 158 -2.79 14.17 7.63
C LYS A 158 -2.56 14.88 6.29
N GLU A 159 -1.32 14.91 5.81
CA GLU A 159 -0.99 15.59 4.55
C GLU A 159 -1.37 14.76 3.32
N THR A 160 -1.25 13.44 3.42
CA THR A 160 -1.51 12.52 2.30
C THR A 160 -2.84 11.80 2.43
N GLY A 161 -3.43 11.77 3.63
CA GLY A 161 -4.62 10.99 3.95
C GLY A 161 -4.35 9.49 4.12
N ASP A 162 -3.09 9.06 4.07
CA ASP A 162 -2.74 7.65 4.19
C ASP A 162 -3.04 7.13 5.59
N VAL A 163 -3.68 5.97 5.66
CA VAL A 163 -4.00 5.25 6.88
C VAL A 163 -3.37 3.87 6.80
N ALA A 164 -2.62 3.47 7.82
CA ALA A 164 -1.94 2.18 7.84
C ALA A 164 -1.99 1.50 9.21
N TRP A 165 -2.30 0.19 9.21
CA TRP A 165 -2.18 -0.69 10.36
C TRP A 165 -1.02 -1.64 10.13
N LYS A 166 -0.04 -1.65 11.02
CA LYS A 166 0.98 -2.68 11.06
C LYS A 166 0.57 -3.72 12.10
N VAL A 167 0.34 -4.95 11.67
CA VAL A 167 -0.12 -6.05 12.52
C VAL A 167 0.76 -7.28 12.33
N THR A 168 0.98 -8.02 13.41
CA THR A 168 1.56 -9.36 13.35
C THR A 168 0.43 -10.36 13.42
N LEU A 169 0.41 -11.34 12.53
CA LEU A 169 -0.60 -12.38 12.45
C LEU A 169 0.06 -13.74 12.63
N GLU A 170 -0.31 -14.43 13.68
CA GLU A 170 0.09 -15.82 13.90
C GLU A 170 -0.58 -16.78 12.91
N PRO A 171 -0.06 -18.01 12.74
CA PRO A 171 -0.70 -19.02 11.90
C PRO A 171 -2.19 -19.21 12.21
N GLY A 172 -3.03 -19.12 11.20
CA GLY A 172 -4.48 -19.24 11.32
C GLY A 172 -5.20 -18.03 11.94
N GLN A 173 -4.46 -17.03 12.46
CA GLN A 173 -5.05 -15.87 13.13
C GLN A 173 -5.80 -14.98 12.14
N ALA A 174 -6.96 -14.49 12.59
CA ALA A 174 -7.73 -13.47 11.91
C ALA A 174 -7.83 -12.21 12.77
N VAL A 175 -7.79 -11.05 12.14
CA VAL A 175 -7.95 -9.73 12.78
C VAL A 175 -8.93 -8.88 11.99
N THR A 176 -9.68 -8.06 12.73
CA THR A 176 -10.61 -7.08 12.16
C THR A 176 -10.15 -5.67 12.52
N LYS A 177 -10.14 -4.78 11.54
CA LYS A 177 -9.89 -3.34 11.70
C LYS A 177 -11.08 -2.56 11.19
N GLU A 178 -11.28 -1.36 11.70
CA GLU A 178 -12.34 -0.46 11.24
C GLU A 178 -11.81 0.94 11.04
N LEU A 179 -12.27 1.57 9.96
CA LEU A 179 -12.03 2.97 9.63
C LEU A 179 -13.37 3.67 9.49
N ILE A 180 -13.58 4.71 10.27
CA ILE A 180 -14.78 5.55 10.18
C ILE A 180 -14.33 7.00 10.07
N PHE A 181 -14.80 7.70 9.07
CA PHE A 181 -14.56 9.12 8.88
C PHE A 181 -15.79 9.82 8.34
N THR A 182 -15.89 11.10 8.63
CA THR A 182 -17.01 11.96 8.24
C THR A 182 -16.50 13.05 7.31
N LEU A 183 -17.26 13.33 6.27
CA LEU A 183 -17.09 14.49 5.40
C LEU A 183 -18.19 15.50 5.72
N ASP A 184 -17.78 16.66 6.19
CA ASP A 184 -18.64 17.82 6.37
C ASP A 184 -18.39 18.83 5.25
N MET A 185 -19.45 19.27 4.59
CA MET A 185 -19.36 20.22 3.49
C MET A 185 -20.58 21.14 3.44
N ASP A 186 -20.49 22.25 2.71
CA ASP A 186 -21.64 23.10 2.44
C ASP A 186 -22.68 22.34 1.60
N ALA A 187 -23.96 22.47 1.95
CA ALA A 187 -25.06 21.76 1.29
C ALA A 187 -25.22 22.14 -0.20
N TYR A 188 -24.72 23.29 -0.59
CA TYR A 188 -24.70 23.76 -1.99
C TYR A 188 -23.51 23.24 -2.78
N TYR A 189 -22.63 22.44 -2.15
CA TYR A 189 -21.50 21.83 -2.82
C TYR A 189 -21.99 20.81 -3.86
N THR A 190 -21.92 21.20 -5.14
CA THR A 190 -22.39 20.35 -6.24
C THR A 190 -21.34 19.31 -6.65
N TYR A 191 -21.77 18.30 -7.40
CA TYR A 191 -20.89 17.21 -7.88
C TYR A 191 -19.65 17.69 -8.64
N SER A 192 -19.70 18.84 -9.32
CA SER A 192 -18.55 19.48 -9.99
C SER A 192 -17.44 19.88 -9.01
N SER A 193 -17.80 20.19 -7.76
CA SER A 193 -16.88 20.57 -6.71
C SER A 193 -16.17 19.38 -6.07
N ARG A 194 -16.66 18.15 -6.28
CA ARG A 194 -15.98 16.92 -5.80
C ARG A 194 -14.61 16.71 -6.44
N ARG A 195 -14.28 17.41 -7.55
CA ARG A 195 -12.93 17.43 -8.12
C ARG A 195 -11.88 18.01 -7.17
N ASN A 196 -12.30 18.75 -6.15
CA ASN A 196 -11.41 19.36 -5.15
C ASN A 196 -11.16 18.42 -3.94
N LEU A 197 -11.88 17.30 -3.82
CA LEU A 197 -11.53 16.20 -2.94
C LEU A 197 -10.46 15.38 -3.64
N GLN A 198 -9.20 15.73 -3.42
CA GLN A 198 -8.10 14.97 -3.96
C GLN A 198 -7.90 13.69 -3.13
N PHE A 199 -8.31 12.55 -3.70
CA PHE A 199 -7.62 11.32 -3.38
C PHE A 199 -6.27 11.41 -4.09
N ARG A 200 -5.19 11.53 -3.34
CA ARG A 200 -3.87 11.42 -3.94
C ARG A 200 -3.85 10.08 -4.68
N LYS A 201 -3.41 10.07 -5.95
CA LYS A 201 -3.23 8.82 -6.67
C LYS A 201 -2.31 7.94 -5.81
N VAL A 202 -2.89 6.98 -5.13
CA VAL A 202 -2.11 5.94 -4.47
C VAL A 202 -1.43 5.21 -5.61
N SER A 203 -0.13 5.39 -5.72
CA SER A 203 0.65 4.60 -6.65
C SER A 203 0.62 3.19 -6.09
N ARG A 204 0.01 2.26 -6.82
CA ARG A 204 0.28 0.84 -6.61
C ARG A 204 1.78 0.69 -6.51
N PRO A 205 2.30 -0.16 -5.60
CA PRO A 205 3.67 -0.61 -5.76
C PRO A 205 3.82 -1.00 -7.23
N LYS A 206 4.70 -0.33 -7.96
CA LYS A 206 4.87 -0.62 -9.39
C LYS A 206 5.54 -1.98 -9.46
N PHE A 207 4.76 -2.98 -9.80
CA PHE A 207 5.19 -4.34 -10.10
C PHE A 207 5.70 -4.41 -11.54
#